data_61a31970ecc17bbfe9e6e6dc8ae1531a
#
_entry.id   61a31970ecc17bbfe9e6e6dc8ae1531a
#
_cell.length_a   1.000
_cell.length_b   1.000
_cell.length_c   1.000
_cell.angle_alpha   90.00
_cell.angle_beta   90.00
_cell.angle_gamma   90.00
#
_symmetry.space_group_name_H-M   'P 1'
#
loop_
_entity.id
_entity.type
_entity.pdbx_description
1 polymer ?
#
loop_
_entity_poly.entity_id
_entity_poly.type
_entity_poly.pdbx_seq_one_letter_code
_entity_poly.pdbx_strand_id
1 'polypeptide(L)'
;MEKQFELLYHDLERNHWWFNSRRKQVIDMAKPKKGEKILDVGCASGLLLEDLTKIGMSAAQLNGIDVSDEAILKCHQKGFKNTYVMDGADIQLPLESFDLLIASDCLEHIENDEKALNNWYSLLKKGGRIVVFVPAFMSLWSPHDEVNYHFRRYTNNELVEKAKMAGFKIQRKGYWNFFLFLPIWLVRKLKNLAGGEKLSPEEMDSDLKPAPAPVNAVLKLILSLEKFLLKAIDLPVGVSTYFVGTK
;
A
#
# COMPACT_ATOMS: atom_id res chain seq x y z
N MET A 1 -0.35 -12.73 -7.80
CA MET A 1 0.40 -12.13 -8.95
C MET A 1 1.18 -13.22 -9.66
N GLU A 2 1.23 -13.21 -11.00
CA GLU A 2 2.04 -14.16 -11.75
C GLU A 2 3.54 -13.89 -11.53
N LYS A 3 4.36 -14.97 -11.43
CA LYS A 3 5.78 -14.91 -11.07
C LYS A 3 6.64 -14.00 -11.98
N GLN A 4 6.29 -13.92 -13.28
CA GLN A 4 6.99 -13.03 -14.23
C GLN A 4 6.69 -11.55 -13.97
N PHE A 5 5.46 -11.22 -13.58
CA PHE A 5 5.07 -9.87 -13.20
C PHE A 5 5.72 -9.43 -11.89
N GLU A 6 5.87 -10.34 -10.94
CA GLU A 6 6.52 -10.06 -9.64
C GLU A 6 7.97 -9.57 -9.82
N LEU A 7 8.74 -10.20 -10.71
CA LEU A 7 10.12 -9.78 -11.02
C LEU A 7 10.17 -8.38 -11.63
N LEU A 8 9.29 -8.10 -12.61
CA LEU A 8 9.19 -6.81 -13.26
C LEU A 8 8.75 -5.71 -12.27
N TYR A 9 7.83 -6.04 -11.36
CA TYR A 9 7.39 -5.13 -10.31
C TYR A 9 8.52 -4.71 -9.39
N HIS A 10 9.37 -5.63 -8.96
CA HIS A 10 10.49 -5.33 -8.08
C HIS A 10 11.50 -4.34 -8.67
N ASP A 11 11.72 -4.38 -9.99
CA ASP A 11 12.58 -3.42 -10.67
C ASP A 11 11.91 -2.04 -10.81
N LEU A 12 10.60 -2.02 -11.07
CA LEU A 12 9.81 -0.80 -11.16
C LEU A 12 9.64 -0.09 -9.81
N GLU A 13 9.40 -0.84 -8.73
CA GLU A 13 9.16 -0.31 -7.39
C GLU A 13 10.22 0.68 -6.93
N ARG A 14 11.49 0.45 -7.30
CA ARG A 14 12.60 1.32 -6.87
C ARG A 14 12.56 2.71 -7.49
N ASN A 15 12.20 2.82 -8.77
CA ASN A 15 12.40 4.04 -9.55
C ASN A 15 11.11 4.70 -10.04
N HIS A 16 10.01 3.95 -10.10
CA HIS A 16 8.73 4.44 -10.59
C HIS A 16 8.15 5.54 -9.68
N TRP A 17 7.64 6.60 -10.29
CA TRP A 17 7.10 7.80 -9.62
C TRP A 17 6.05 7.45 -8.56
N TRP A 18 5.15 6.52 -8.87
CA TRP A 18 4.04 6.16 -8.01
C TRP A 18 4.51 5.46 -6.73
N PHE A 19 5.29 4.38 -6.83
CA PHE A 19 5.81 3.64 -5.68
C PHE A 19 6.68 4.50 -4.76
N ASN A 20 7.56 5.31 -5.34
CA ASN A 20 8.40 6.24 -4.58
C ASN A 20 7.56 7.25 -3.79
N SER A 21 6.55 7.86 -4.44
CA SER A 21 5.69 8.84 -3.81
C SER A 21 4.78 8.20 -2.77
N ARG A 22 4.30 6.97 -3.02
CA ARG A 22 3.49 6.18 -2.09
C ARG A 22 4.26 5.89 -0.81
N ARG A 23 5.45 5.29 -0.89
CA ARG A 23 6.26 4.99 0.30
C ARG A 23 6.57 6.25 1.12
N LYS A 24 6.93 7.36 0.47
CA LYS A 24 7.13 8.65 1.16
C LYS A 24 5.87 9.15 1.87
N GLN A 25 4.71 9.04 1.24
CA GLN A 25 3.44 9.43 1.82
C GLN A 25 3.06 8.55 3.01
N VAL A 26 3.24 7.23 2.89
CA VAL A 26 3.02 6.26 3.97
C VAL A 26 3.91 6.59 5.18
N ILE A 27 5.20 6.81 4.98
CA ILE A 27 6.14 7.17 6.05
C ILE A 27 5.74 8.49 6.73
N ASP A 28 5.35 9.50 5.96
CA ASP A 28 4.91 10.79 6.50
C ASP A 28 3.64 10.67 7.36
N MET A 29 2.73 9.79 7.00
CA MET A 29 1.52 9.55 7.78
C MET A 29 1.77 8.64 8.98
N ALA A 30 2.63 7.65 8.83
CA ALA A 30 3.03 6.74 9.89
C ALA A 30 3.80 7.44 11.00
N LYS A 31 4.60 8.48 10.67
CA LYS A 31 5.46 9.23 11.60
C LYS A 31 6.21 8.29 12.55
N PRO A 32 7.02 7.35 12.01
CA PRO A 32 7.72 6.37 12.83
C PRO A 32 8.67 7.04 13.81
N LYS A 33 8.78 6.50 15.02
CA LYS A 33 9.66 7.03 16.08
C LYS A 33 10.79 6.05 16.32
N LYS A 34 11.96 6.58 16.67
CA LYS A 34 13.11 5.73 17.05
C LYS A 34 12.72 4.83 18.22
N GLY A 35 13.06 3.55 18.13
CA GLY A 35 12.74 2.56 19.14
C GLY A 35 11.42 1.83 18.93
N GLU A 36 10.57 2.26 18.02
CA GLU A 36 9.31 1.56 17.70
C GLU A 36 9.57 0.26 16.96
N LYS A 37 8.86 -0.80 17.35
CA LYS A 37 8.80 -2.06 16.61
C LYS A 37 7.70 -1.94 15.56
N ILE A 38 8.11 -2.05 14.29
CA ILE A 38 7.26 -1.81 13.12
C ILE A 38 7.00 -3.12 12.39
N LEU A 39 5.77 -3.34 11.96
CA LEU A 39 5.37 -4.42 11.05
C LEU A 39 4.87 -3.82 9.73
N ASP A 40 5.48 -4.25 8.62
CA ASP A 40 5.05 -3.97 7.25
C ASP A 40 4.31 -5.22 6.72
N VAL A 41 3.01 -5.09 6.47
CA VAL A 41 2.16 -6.18 5.97
C VAL A 41 2.05 -6.06 4.45
N GLY A 42 2.49 -7.09 3.73
CA GLY A 42 2.71 -7.03 2.29
C GLY A 42 4.00 -6.28 1.98
N CYS A 43 5.11 -6.65 2.64
CA CYS A 43 6.38 -5.91 2.57
C CYS A 43 7.11 -6.04 1.22
N ALA A 44 6.62 -6.90 0.32
CA ALA A 44 7.24 -7.18 -0.98
C ALA A 44 8.76 -7.36 -0.86
N SER A 45 9.55 -6.72 -1.72
CA SER A 45 11.02 -6.79 -1.68
C SER A 45 11.67 -5.96 -0.54
N GLY A 46 10.91 -5.40 0.39
CA GLY A 46 11.42 -4.66 1.56
C GLY A 46 11.87 -3.23 1.26
N LEU A 47 11.38 -2.58 0.20
CA LEU A 47 11.78 -1.20 -0.12
C LEU A 47 11.27 -0.18 0.90
N LEU A 48 10.10 -0.41 1.51
CA LEU A 48 9.62 0.44 2.61
C LEU A 48 10.53 0.28 3.84
N LEU A 49 10.98 -0.95 4.14
CA LEU A 49 11.92 -1.21 5.22
C LEU A 49 13.27 -0.51 4.97
N GLU A 50 13.78 -0.53 3.72
CA GLU A 50 14.96 0.25 3.33
C GLU A 50 14.76 1.76 3.55
N ASP A 51 13.62 2.31 3.15
CA ASP A 51 13.34 3.73 3.31
C ASP A 51 13.19 4.12 4.79
N LEU A 52 12.66 3.23 5.63
CA LEU A 52 12.63 3.40 7.08
C LEU A 52 14.04 3.41 7.71
N THR A 53 14.95 2.56 7.24
CA THR A 53 16.35 2.60 7.74
C THR A 53 17.06 3.89 7.35
N LYS A 54 16.82 4.45 6.15
CA LYS A 54 17.40 5.74 5.71
C LYS A 54 16.98 6.91 6.59
N ILE A 55 15.82 6.83 7.24
CA ILE A 55 15.36 7.85 8.19
C ILE A 55 15.74 7.54 9.65
N GLY A 56 16.60 6.53 9.87
CA GLY A 56 17.21 6.24 11.17
C GLY A 56 16.49 5.18 12.01
N MET A 57 15.57 4.39 11.42
CA MET A 57 15.00 3.24 12.10
C MET A 57 15.99 2.07 12.10
N SER A 58 16.06 1.33 13.21
CA SER A 58 16.92 0.16 13.32
C SER A 58 16.33 -1.03 12.57
N ALA A 59 17.11 -1.69 11.71
CA ALA A 59 16.67 -2.90 11.00
C ALA A 59 16.22 -4.01 11.97
N ALA A 60 16.75 -4.07 13.17
CA ALA A 60 16.35 -5.05 14.19
C ALA A 60 14.91 -4.84 14.71
N GLN A 61 14.35 -3.65 14.53
CA GLN A 61 12.98 -3.31 14.94
C GLN A 61 11.98 -3.36 13.78
N LEU A 62 12.48 -3.53 12.54
CA LEU A 62 11.66 -3.64 11.35
C LEU A 62 11.31 -5.11 11.12
N ASN A 63 10.03 -5.37 11.01
CA ASN A 63 9.47 -6.68 10.68
C ASN A 63 8.65 -6.54 9.40
N GLY A 64 8.58 -7.61 8.62
CA GLY A 64 7.75 -7.64 7.41
C GLY A 64 7.17 -9.01 7.18
N ILE A 65 6.03 -9.05 6.54
CA ILE A 65 5.43 -10.28 6.04
C ILE A 65 4.99 -10.12 4.60
N ASP A 66 5.10 -11.18 3.85
CA ASP A 66 4.57 -11.29 2.50
C ASP A 66 4.22 -12.77 2.22
N VAL A 67 3.34 -13.02 1.26
CA VAL A 67 3.01 -14.39 0.83
C VAL A 67 4.05 -14.96 -0.12
N SER A 68 4.92 -14.13 -0.68
CA SER A 68 5.95 -14.50 -1.65
C SER A 68 7.25 -14.89 -0.97
N ASP A 69 7.68 -16.15 -1.14
CA ASP A 69 8.99 -16.65 -0.71
C ASP A 69 10.13 -15.82 -1.33
N GLU A 70 10.01 -15.43 -2.60
CA GLU A 70 11.00 -14.66 -3.32
C GLU A 70 11.15 -13.24 -2.77
N ALA A 71 10.03 -12.59 -2.45
CA ALA A 71 10.02 -11.29 -1.81
C ALA A 71 10.75 -11.32 -0.46
N ILE A 72 10.45 -12.31 0.37
CA ILE A 72 11.12 -12.51 1.67
C ILE A 72 12.60 -12.84 1.51
N LEU A 73 12.96 -13.65 0.53
CA LEU A 73 14.37 -13.90 0.23
C LEU A 73 15.15 -12.60 -0.10
N LYS A 74 14.54 -11.70 -0.90
CA LYS A 74 15.11 -10.37 -1.20
C LYS A 74 15.23 -9.50 0.06
N CYS A 75 14.26 -9.56 0.98
CA CYS A 75 14.36 -8.89 2.27
C CYS A 75 15.56 -9.41 3.08
N HIS A 76 15.76 -10.72 3.17
CA HIS A 76 16.90 -11.33 3.86
C HIS A 76 18.24 -10.93 3.24
N GLN A 77 18.33 -10.91 1.90
CA GLN A 77 19.54 -10.46 1.19
C GLN A 77 19.89 -9.00 1.50
N LYS A 78 18.90 -8.16 1.79
CA LYS A 78 19.08 -6.76 2.22
C LYS A 78 19.35 -6.61 3.72
N GLY A 79 19.38 -7.72 4.47
CA GLY A 79 19.67 -7.73 5.91
C GLY A 79 18.46 -7.62 6.83
N PHE A 80 17.22 -7.64 6.30
CA PHE A 80 15.99 -7.64 7.10
C PHE A 80 15.64 -9.06 7.56
N LYS A 81 16.23 -9.48 8.68
CA LYS A 81 16.09 -10.86 9.20
C LYS A 81 14.71 -11.16 9.81
N ASN A 82 13.96 -10.15 10.22
CA ASN A 82 12.64 -10.31 10.84
C ASN A 82 11.53 -10.21 9.79
N THR A 83 11.73 -10.86 8.65
CA THR A 83 10.71 -10.94 7.59
C THR A 83 10.34 -12.40 7.35
N TYR A 84 9.05 -12.66 7.11
CA TYR A 84 8.49 -14.01 7.12
C TYR A 84 7.48 -14.19 6.00
N VAL A 85 7.41 -15.41 5.47
CA VAL A 85 6.33 -15.81 4.55
C VAL A 85 5.09 -16.09 5.38
N MET A 86 4.08 -15.24 5.27
CA MET A 86 2.81 -15.35 6.01
C MET A 86 1.65 -14.75 5.23
N ASP A 87 0.45 -15.28 5.47
CA ASP A 87 -0.80 -14.70 5.00
C ASP A 87 -1.13 -13.46 5.85
N GLY A 88 -1.39 -12.32 5.19
CA GLY A 88 -1.81 -11.08 5.84
C GLY A 88 -3.14 -11.17 6.58
N ALA A 89 -4.00 -12.14 6.24
CA ALA A 89 -5.24 -12.39 6.97
C ALA A 89 -5.08 -13.16 8.28
N ASP A 90 -3.93 -13.82 8.48
CA ASP A 90 -3.71 -14.71 9.62
C ASP A 90 -2.24 -14.68 10.08
N ILE A 91 -1.81 -13.54 10.58
CA ILE A 91 -0.42 -13.32 10.98
C ILE A 91 -0.16 -13.99 12.33
N GLN A 92 0.77 -14.96 12.34
CA GLN A 92 1.16 -15.75 13.52
C GLN A 92 2.39 -15.13 14.21
N LEU A 93 2.31 -13.86 14.55
CA LEU A 93 3.32 -13.15 15.34
C LEU A 93 2.78 -12.85 16.75
N PRO A 94 3.66 -12.55 17.74
CA PRO A 94 3.21 -12.30 19.11
C PRO A 94 2.21 -11.15 19.18
N LEU A 95 1.10 -11.36 19.90
CA LEU A 95 0.07 -10.36 20.14
C LEU A 95 0.66 -9.16 20.90
N GLU A 96 0.08 -7.99 20.74
CA GLU A 96 0.44 -6.75 21.43
C GLU A 96 1.95 -6.44 21.41
N SER A 97 2.61 -6.76 20.28
CA SER A 97 4.06 -6.64 20.17
C SER A 97 4.55 -5.48 19.29
N PHE A 98 3.67 -4.88 18.50
CA PHE A 98 4.05 -3.82 17.55
C PHE A 98 3.54 -2.44 18.00
N ASP A 99 4.40 -1.43 17.81
CA ASP A 99 4.08 -0.03 18.08
C ASP A 99 3.43 0.62 16.86
N LEU A 100 3.79 0.13 15.66
CA LEU A 100 3.28 0.62 14.39
C LEU A 100 3.09 -0.54 13.41
N LEU A 101 1.93 -0.59 12.76
CA LEU A 101 1.65 -1.47 11.64
C LEU A 101 1.40 -0.63 10.38
N ILE A 102 1.99 -1.05 9.28
CA ILE A 102 1.79 -0.43 7.96
C ILE A 102 1.26 -1.50 7.03
N ALA A 103 0.21 -1.19 6.28
CA ALA A 103 -0.30 -2.02 5.18
C ALA A 103 -0.62 -1.11 4.00
N SER A 104 0.22 -1.15 3.00
CA SER A 104 0.09 -0.32 1.81
C SER A 104 -0.09 -1.19 0.58
N ASP A 105 -1.26 -1.08 -0.05
CA ASP A 105 -1.63 -1.87 -1.22
C ASP A 105 -1.52 -3.39 -0.94
N CYS A 106 -2.16 -3.82 0.18
CA CYS A 106 -2.16 -5.19 0.66
C CYS A 106 -3.60 -5.70 0.95
N LEU A 107 -4.45 -4.91 1.62
CA LEU A 107 -5.76 -5.36 2.10
C LEU A 107 -6.72 -5.74 0.96
N GLU A 108 -6.58 -5.13 -0.21
CA GLU A 108 -7.35 -5.44 -1.43
C GLU A 108 -7.09 -6.84 -1.98
N HIS A 109 -5.94 -7.43 -1.64
CA HIS A 109 -5.56 -8.80 -2.02
C HIS A 109 -6.07 -9.87 -1.03
N ILE A 110 -6.69 -9.45 0.07
CA ILE A 110 -7.18 -10.34 1.11
C ILE A 110 -8.69 -10.50 0.96
N GLU A 111 -9.15 -11.73 0.73
CA GLU A 111 -10.58 -12.01 0.55
C GLU A 111 -11.38 -11.66 1.82
N ASN A 112 -10.91 -12.09 2.98
CA ASN A 112 -11.52 -11.76 4.28
C ASN A 112 -10.78 -10.60 4.95
N ASP A 113 -11.04 -9.39 4.47
CA ASP A 113 -10.42 -8.15 4.95
C ASP A 113 -10.81 -7.82 6.42
N GLU A 114 -11.97 -8.25 6.87
CA GLU A 114 -12.41 -8.08 8.25
C GLU A 114 -11.59 -8.96 9.20
N LYS A 115 -11.32 -10.22 8.83
CA LYS A 115 -10.42 -11.10 9.58
C LYS A 115 -9.02 -10.49 9.65
N ALA A 116 -8.51 -9.96 8.55
CA ALA A 116 -7.21 -9.29 8.50
C ALA A 116 -7.14 -8.10 9.47
N LEU A 117 -8.10 -7.18 9.41
CA LEU A 117 -8.14 -6.01 10.28
C LEU A 117 -8.24 -6.39 11.77
N ASN A 118 -9.02 -7.42 12.12
CA ASN A 118 -9.08 -7.93 13.50
C ASN A 118 -7.75 -8.55 13.95
N ASN A 119 -7.09 -9.31 13.09
CA ASN A 119 -5.77 -9.86 13.37
C ASN A 119 -4.74 -8.73 13.57
N TRP A 120 -4.69 -7.74 12.67
CA TRP A 120 -3.80 -6.59 12.77
C TRP A 120 -4.02 -5.77 14.05
N TYR A 121 -5.30 -5.61 14.45
CA TYR A 121 -5.63 -4.96 15.73
C TYR A 121 -5.04 -5.72 16.92
N SER A 122 -5.10 -7.05 16.92
CA SER A 122 -4.59 -7.88 17.99
C SER A 122 -3.06 -7.79 18.16
N LEU A 123 -2.33 -7.62 17.04
CA LEU A 123 -0.86 -7.52 17.01
C LEU A 123 -0.33 -6.21 17.58
N LEU A 124 -1.13 -5.14 17.51
CA LEU A 124 -0.73 -3.83 18.02
C LEU A 124 -0.77 -3.80 19.54
N LYS A 125 0.24 -3.16 20.15
CA LYS A 125 0.23 -2.78 21.55
C LYS A 125 -0.92 -1.81 21.83
N LYS A 126 -1.34 -1.70 23.08
CA LYS A 126 -2.26 -0.65 23.52
C LYS A 126 -1.68 0.73 23.21
N GLY A 127 -2.42 1.55 22.44
CA GLY A 127 -1.94 2.83 21.92
C GLY A 127 -1.04 2.71 20.67
N GLY A 128 -0.83 1.49 20.16
CA GLY A 128 -0.16 1.25 18.88
C GLY A 128 -0.95 1.82 17.70
N ARG A 129 -0.26 2.13 16.63
CA ARG A 129 -0.81 2.85 15.46
C ARG A 129 -0.83 1.97 14.22
N ILE A 130 -1.78 2.24 13.34
CA ILE A 130 -1.86 1.61 12.03
C ILE A 130 -2.00 2.65 10.93
N VAL A 131 -1.37 2.39 9.79
CA VAL A 131 -1.57 3.12 8.54
C VAL A 131 -1.92 2.14 7.45
N VAL A 132 -3.08 2.34 6.84
CA VAL A 132 -3.55 1.50 5.73
C VAL A 132 -3.81 2.36 4.51
N PHE A 133 -3.27 1.94 3.36
CA PHE A 133 -3.58 2.48 2.04
C PHE A 133 -4.10 1.37 1.14
N VAL A 134 -5.16 1.66 0.38
CA VAL A 134 -5.76 0.74 -0.59
C VAL A 134 -6.22 1.48 -1.84
N PRO A 135 -6.40 0.82 -2.98
CA PRO A 135 -7.01 1.39 -4.17
C PRO A 135 -8.43 1.91 -3.89
N ALA A 136 -8.73 3.10 -4.42
CA ALA A 136 -10.05 3.71 -4.24
C ALA A 136 -10.98 3.40 -5.40
N PHE A 137 -12.28 3.34 -5.09
CA PHE A 137 -13.44 3.29 -5.98
C PHE A 137 -13.47 2.14 -7.00
N MET A 138 -14.50 1.30 -6.91
CA MET A 138 -14.79 0.26 -7.92
C MET A 138 -14.96 0.84 -9.34
N SER A 139 -15.36 2.10 -9.48
CA SER A 139 -15.43 2.79 -10.78
C SER A 139 -14.07 3.02 -11.44
N LEU A 140 -12.98 2.83 -10.71
CA LEU A 140 -11.60 2.84 -11.22
C LEU A 140 -11.05 1.43 -11.50
N TRP A 141 -11.87 0.38 -11.40
CA TRP A 141 -11.46 -0.98 -11.71
C TRP A 141 -10.91 -1.08 -13.13
N SER A 142 -9.84 -1.84 -13.32
CA SER A 142 -9.16 -1.97 -14.60
C SER A 142 -8.47 -3.33 -14.70
N PRO A 143 -7.95 -3.73 -15.88
CA PRO A 143 -7.16 -4.96 -16.03
C PRO A 143 -5.99 -5.07 -15.05
N HIS A 144 -5.45 -3.94 -14.60
CA HIS A 144 -4.42 -3.92 -13.56
C HIS A 144 -4.89 -4.57 -12.25
N ASP A 145 -6.15 -4.38 -11.86
CA ASP A 145 -6.71 -5.01 -10.65
C ASP A 145 -6.84 -6.52 -10.82
N GLU A 146 -7.23 -6.97 -12.02
CA GLU A 146 -7.40 -8.39 -12.34
C GLU A 146 -6.06 -9.14 -12.33
N VAL A 147 -5.04 -8.58 -12.99
CA VAL A 147 -3.67 -9.17 -13.03
C VAL A 147 -3.05 -9.25 -11.64
N ASN A 148 -3.36 -8.28 -10.77
CA ASN A 148 -2.88 -8.27 -9.40
C ASN A 148 -3.74 -9.10 -8.46
N TYR A 149 -4.82 -9.76 -8.94
CA TYR A 149 -5.74 -10.55 -8.12
C TYR A 149 -6.37 -9.74 -6.99
N HIS A 150 -6.76 -8.47 -7.27
CA HIS A 150 -7.52 -7.70 -6.31
C HIS A 150 -8.92 -8.28 -6.15
N PHE A 151 -9.41 -8.36 -4.93
CA PHE A 151 -10.80 -8.71 -4.67
C PHE A 151 -11.71 -7.49 -4.78
N ARG A 152 -11.18 -6.30 -4.45
CA ARG A 152 -11.99 -5.07 -4.37
C ARG A 152 -11.15 -3.79 -4.37
N ARG A 153 -11.85 -2.68 -4.57
CA ARG A 153 -11.42 -1.32 -4.26
C ARG A 153 -12.38 -0.73 -3.24
N TYR A 154 -11.96 0.26 -2.50
CA TYR A 154 -12.69 0.80 -1.36
C TYR A 154 -13.14 2.25 -1.58
N THR A 155 -14.30 2.62 -1.07
CA THR A 155 -14.55 4.00 -0.68
C THR A 155 -13.91 4.26 0.69
N ASN A 156 -13.65 5.53 1.01
CA ASN A 156 -13.08 5.85 2.32
C ASN A 156 -14.01 5.45 3.47
N ASN A 157 -15.32 5.60 3.28
CA ASN A 157 -16.30 5.25 4.31
C ASN A 157 -16.30 3.74 4.59
N GLU A 158 -16.34 2.89 3.55
CA GLU A 158 -16.26 1.42 3.70
C GLU A 158 -14.99 1.00 4.45
N LEU A 159 -13.82 1.52 4.04
CA LEU A 159 -12.56 1.20 4.70
C LEU A 159 -12.57 1.60 6.18
N VAL A 160 -13.06 2.79 6.48
CA VAL A 160 -13.13 3.33 7.85
C VAL A 160 -14.14 2.58 8.72
N GLU A 161 -15.29 2.20 8.18
CA GLU A 161 -16.28 1.40 8.91
C GLU A 161 -15.72 0.03 9.29
N LYS A 162 -15.09 -0.68 8.35
CA LYS A 162 -14.42 -1.95 8.63
C LYS A 162 -13.32 -1.80 9.70
N ALA A 163 -12.51 -0.76 9.62
CA ALA A 163 -11.48 -0.48 10.61
C ALA A 163 -12.08 -0.22 12.01
N LYS A 164 -13.18 0.53 12.10
CA LYS A 164 -13.90 0.77 13.36
C LYS A 164 -14.50 -0.51 13.94
N MET A 165 -15.08 -1.37 13.08
CA MET A 165 -15.62 -2.68 13.50
C MET A 165 -14.53 -3.57 14.10
N ALA A 166 -13.30 -3.51 13.58
CA ALA A 166 -12.14 -4.19 14.15
C ALA A 166 -11.61 -3.54 15.46
N GLY A 167 -12.16 -2.38 15.88
CA GLY A 167 -11.81 -1.71 17.14
C GLY A 167 -10.91 -0.48 16.98
N PHE A 168 -10.44 -0.14 15.78
CA PHE A 168 -9.56 1.00 15.58
C PHE A 168 -10.24 2.34 15.84
N LYS A 169 -9.57 3.23 16.56
CA LYS A 169 -9.93 4.63 16.70
C LYS A 169 -9.29 5.43 15.57
N ILE A 170 -10.11 5.96 14.66
CA ILE A 170 -9.63 6.66 13.47
C ILE A 170 -9.11 8.05 13.86
N GLN A 171 -7.84 8.29 13.56
CA GLN A 171 -7.14 9.56 13.79
C GLN A 171 -7.19 10.45 12.55
N ARG A 172 -7.04 9.82 11.37
CA ARG A 172 -7.05 10.50 10.09
C ARG A 172 -7.58 9.59 9.01
N LYS A 173 -8.24 10.16 8.00
CA LYS A 173 -8.79 9.42 6.86
C LYS A 173 -8.86 10.34 5.65
N GLY A 174 -8.87 9.78 4.45
CA GLY A 174 -9.02 10.58 3.23
C GLY A 174 -8.56 9.83 2.00
N TYR A 175 -8.23 10.61 0.97
CA TYR A 175 -7.78 10.10 -0.31
C TYR A 175 -6.39 10.62 -0.65
N TRP A 176 -5.71 9.91 -1.51
CA TRP A 176 -4.39 10.24 -2.05
C TRP A 176 -4.38 10.08 -3.57
N ASN A 177 -3.50 10.84 -4.23
CA ASN A 177 -3.40 10.94 -5.67
C ASN A 177 -4.65 11.61 -6.29
N PHE A 178 -4.98 12.77 -5.72
CA PHE A 178 -6.12 13.60 -6.10
C PHE A 178 -5.97 14.22 -7.48
N PHE A 179 -4.82 14.84 -7.77
CA PHE A 179 -4.63 15.55 -9.03
C PHE A 179 -4.68 14.64 -10.25
N LEU A 180 -4.30 13.38 -10.10
CA LEU A 180 -4.36 12.38 -11.17
C LEU A 180 -5.69 11.60 -11.19
N PHE A 181 -6.57 11.81 -10.22
CA PHE A 181 -7.84 11.10 -10.15
C PHE A 181 -8.70 11.33 -11.39
N LEU A 182 -8.97 12.59 -11.73
CA LEU A 182 -9.84 12.92 -12.86
C LEU A 182 -9.27 12.45 -14.21
N PRO A 183 -8.00 12.70 -14.55
CA PRO A 183 -7.39 12.14 -15.76
C PRO A 183 -7.47 10.61 -15.83
N ILE A 184 -7.13 9.92 -14.76
CA ILE A 184 -7.15 8.45 -14.72
C ILE A 184 -8.58 7.93 -14.85
N TRP A 185 -9.54 8.51 -14.13
CA TRP A 185 -10.94 8.14 -14.21
C TRP A 185 -11.50 8.33 -15.63
N LEU A 186 -11.18 9.47 -16.29
CA LEU A 186 -11.63 9.75 -17.65
C LEU A 186 -11.06 8.75 -18.66
N VAL A 187 -9.75 8.46 -18.59
CA VAL A 187 -9.10 7.48 -19.47
C VAL A 187 -9.72 6.09 -19.27
N ARG A 188 -9.90 5.64 -18.05
CA ARG A 188 -10.51 4.34 -17.75
C ARG A 188 -11.96 4.27 -18.21
N LYS A 189 -12.75 5.32 -18.00
CA LYS A 189 -14.13 5.40 -18.47
C LYS A 189 -14.23 5.36 -20.00
N LEU A 190 -13.37 6.09 -20.70
CA LEU A 190 -13.32 6.06 -22.17
C LEU A 190 -12.91 4.70 -22.73
N LYS A 191 -11.91 4.05 -22.13
CA LYS A 191 -11.52 2.67 -22.49
C LYS A 191 -12.68 1.68 -22.32
N ASN A 192 -13.40 1.77 -21.21
CA ASN A 192 -14.55 0.90 -20.94
C ASN A 192 -15.72 1.15 -21.91
N LEU A 193 -15.95 2.40 -22.33
CA LEU A 193 -16.99 2.76 -23.32
C LEU A 193 -16.62 2.35 -24.75
N ALA A 194 -15.34 2.34 -25.07
CA ALA A 194 -14.84 1.92 -26.39
C ALA A 194 -14.92 0.39 -26.62
N GLY A 195 -15.63 -0.34 -25.75
CA GLY A 195 -15.76 -1.79 -25.81
C GLY A 195 -14.44 -2.46 -25.42
N GLY A 196 -13.98 -2.19 -24.20
CA GLY A 196 -12.72 -2.72 -23.71
C GLY A 196 -12.58 -4.20 -24.08
N GLU A 197 -11.68 -4.47 -25.03
CA GLU A 197 -11.32 -5.84 -25.37
C GLU A 197 -10.98 -6.54 -24.05
N LYS A 198 -11.62 -7.68 -23.82
CA LYS A 198 -11.13 -8.60 -22.80
C LYS A 198 -9.76 -9.05 -23.28
N LEU A 199 -8.75 -8.28 -22.90
CA LEU A 199 -7.37 -8.64 -23.17
C LEU A 199 -7.14 -10.03 -22.56
N SER A 200 -6.49 -10.91 -23.31
CA SER A 200 -6.02 -12.16 -22.74
C SER A 200 -5.07 -11.86 -21.58
N PRO A 201 -4.89 -12.75 -20.60
CA PRO A 201 -3.93 -12.53 -19.51
C PRO A 201 -2.53 -12.15 -19.99
N GLU A 202 -2.14 -12.61 -21.19
CA GLU A 202 -0.85 -12.31 -21.85
C GLU A 202 -0.80 -10.89 -22.45
N GLU A 203 -1.96 -10.31 -22.79
CA GLU A 203 -2.11 -8.94 -23.31
C GLU A 203 -2.50 -7.94 -22.23
N MET A 204 -2.81 -8.41 -21.01
CA MET A 204 -3.11 -7.56 -19.87
C MET A 204 -1.85 -6.81 -19.44
N ASP A 205 -1.71 -5.63 -19.99
CA ASP A 205 -0.62 -4.73 -19.71
C ASP A 205 -0.91 -4.00 -18.39
N SER A 206 -0.03 -4.16 -17.44
CA SER A 206 -0.08 -3.38 -16.20
C SER A 206 -0.06 -1.89 -16.55
N ASP A 207 -0.93 -1.09 -15.92
CA ASP A 207 -0.88 0.39 -16.00
C ASP A 207 0.49 0.95 -15.55
N LEU A 208 1.35 0.12 -14.98
CA LEU A 208 2.67 0.44 -14.45
C LEU A 208 3.77 0.17 -15.48
N LYS A 209 3.82 1.02 -16.50
CA LYS A 209 4.96 1.05 -17.44
C LYS A 209 6.03 2.02 -16.97
N PRO A 210 7.32 1.75 -17.28
CA PRO A 210 8.37 2.74 -17.04
C PRO A 210 8.00 4.04 -17.75
N ALA A 211 7.78 5.10 -16.98
CA ALA A 211 7.53 6.41 -17.56
C ALA A 211 8.86 7.03 -18.05
N PRO A 212 8.89 7.72 -19.20
CA PRO A 212 10.06 8.50 -19.62
C PRO A 212 10.52 9.44 -18.49
N ALA A 213 11.84 9.63 -18.38
CA ALA A 213 12.41 10.38 -17.25
C ALA A 213 11.76 11.76 -16.99
N PRO A 214 11.46 12.61 -18.02
CA PRO A 214 10.80 13.89 -17.78
C PRO A 214 9.36 13.72 -17.26
N VAL A 215 8.61 12.75 -17.78
CA VAL A 215 7.24 12.44 -17.31
C VAL A 215 7.26 11.95 -15.86
N ASN A 216 8.18 11.04 -15.55
CA ASN A 216 8.38 10.53 -14.20
C ASN A 216 8.71 11.67 -13.20
N ALA A 217 9.53 12.64 -13.61
CA ALA A 217 9.88 13.81 -12.80
C ALA A 217 8.66 14.72 -12.54
N VAL A 218 7.88 15.01 -13.59
CA VAL A 218 6.66 15.83 -13.47
C VAL A 218 5.63 15.16 -12.54
N LEU A 219 5.38 13.86 -12.70
CA LEU A 219 4.45 13.13 -11.85
C LEU A 219 4.92 13.09 -10.38
N LYS A 220 6.22 12.92 -10.14
CA LYS A 220 6.79 13.04 -8.78
C LYS A 220 6.59 14.42 -8.18
N LEU A 221 6.73 15.47 -8.99
CA LEU A 221 6.51 16.86 -8.54
C LEU A 221 5.04 17.09 -8.16
N ILE A 222 4.10 16.66 -8.99
CA ILE A 222 2.65 16.76 -8.72
C ILE A 222 2.31 16.10 -7.38
N LEU A 223 2.77 14.86 -7.14
CA LEU A 223 2.52 14.16 -5.89
C LEU A 223 3.27 14.77 -4.69
N SER A 224 4.40 15.44 -4.93
CA SER A 224 5.10 16.17 -3.87
C SER A 224 4.33 17.42 -3.44
N LEU A 225 3.69 18.12 -4.39
CA LEU A 225 2.78 19.24 -4.08
C LEU A 225 1.54 18.75 -3.33
N GLU A 226 0.95 17.65 -3.77
CA GLU A 226 -0.18 17.03 -3.07
C GLU A 226 0.17 16.63 -1.63
N LYS A 227 1.35 16.03 -1.44
CA LYS A 227 1.88 15.72 -0.11
C LYS A 227 1.94 16.93 0.81
N PHE A 228 2.30 18.11 0.27
CA PHE A 228 2.30 19.35 1.03
C PHE A 228 0.88 19.78 1.43
N LEU A 229 -0.09 19.68 0.52
CA LEU A 229 -1.50 19.96 0.80
C LEU A 229 -2.06 19.01 1.85
N LEU A 230 -1.74 17.74 1.76
CA LEU A 230 -2.16 16.70 2.72
C LEU A 230 -1.65 16.93 4.15
N LYS A 231 -0.69 17.83 4.39
CA LYS A 231 -0.31 18.23 5.75
C LYS A 231 -1.36 19.10 6.43
N ALA A 232 -2.16 19.82 5.65
CA ALA A 232 -3.15 20.78 6.13
C ALA A 232 -4.60 20.29 5.98
N ILE A 233 -4.90 19.52 4.93
CA ILE A 233 -6.27 19.10 4.61
C ILE A 233 -6.31 17.64 4.19
N ASP A 234 -7.46 16.99 4.42
CA ASP A 234 -7.78 15.70 3.84
C ASP A 234 -8.52 15.89 2.52
N LEU A 235 -8.05 15.21 1.47
CA LEU A 235 -8.61 15.36 0.13
C LEU A 235 -9.87 14.51 -0.02
N PRO A 236 -10.91 15.02 -0.74
CA PRO A 236 -12.23 14.38 -0.80
C PRO A 236 -12.32 13.21 -1.80
N VAL A 237 -11.39 13.12 -2.75
CA VAL A 237 -11.29 12.05 -3.75
C VAL A 237 -9.81 11.78 -4.09
N GLY A 238 -9.53 10.63 -4.68
CA GLY A 238 -8.20 10.25 -5.13
C GLY A 238 -8.17 8.83 -5.69
N VAL A 239 -7.07 8.43 -6.28
CA VAL A 239 -6.90 7.09 -6.85
C VAL A 239 -6.75 6.02 -5.77
N SER A 240 -6.31 6.43 -4.59
CA SER A 240 -6.22 5.57 -3.41
C SER A 240 -6.90 6.22 -2.21
N THR A 241 -7.33 5.40 -1.27
CA THR A 241 -7.89 5.84 0.01
C THR A 241 -7.07 5.31 1.18
N TYR A 242 -7.13 5.99 2.32
CA TYR A 242 -6.35 5.61 3.49
C TYR A 242 -7.08 5.91 4.80
N PHE A 243 -6.62 5.24 5.85
CA PHE A 243 -6.82 5.70 7.21
C PHE A 243 -5.54 5.56 8.04
N VAL A 244 -5.46 6.38 9.07
CA VAL A 244 -4.53 6.27 10.20
C VAL A 244 -5.37 6.03 11.45
N GLY A 245 -5.05 5.01 12.20
CA GLY A 245 -5.81 4.64 13.39
C GLY A 245 -4.91 4.26 14.57
N THR A 246 -5.54 4.09 15.73
CA THR A 246 -4.89 3.58 16.95
C THR A 246 -5.71 2.46 17.57
N LYS A 247 -5.03 1.55 18.25
CA LYS A 247 -5.62 0.57 19.17
C LYS A 247 -6.01 1.20 20.48
#